data_ffdb868bc65e0396f838a2eaad0f2086
#
_entry.id   ffdb868bc65e0396f838a2eaad0f2086
#
_cell.length_a   1.000
_cell.length_b   1.000
_cell.length_c   1.000
_cell.angle_alpha   90.00
_cell.angle_beta   90.00
_cell.angle_gamma   90.00
#
_symmetry.space_group_name_H-M   'P 1'
#
loop_
_entity.id
_entity.type
_entity.pdbx_description
1 polymer ?
#
loop_
_entity_poly.entity_id
_entity_poly.type
_entity_poly.pdbx_seq_one_letter_code
_entity_poly.pdbx_strand_id
1 'polypeptide(L)'
;MAEKNNGVSSNTTATQPLWLLAEITYQCPLQCAFCYNPTDFDKHTQNELDTESWIKVLRQARDLGAAQLGISGGEPLLRKDIEEIVTEASSLGYYSNLITSGAGMNEKRIDALKDGGLDHIQLSMHDITEEINNFITNTKTFKLKQKIAAMIKDRGYPMVLNVVLHRYNIDHIKEILEMAEGLGADYIELANTQYYGWSLVNRDQLMPKKEQVLHAEKVTNEFRERIGNKMK
;
A
#
# COMPACT_ATOMS: atom_id res chain seq x y z
N MET A 1 37.20 13.88 50.73
CA MET A 1 36.49 12.74 50.06
C MET A 1 35.82 13.32 48.84
N ALA A 2 36.31 13.01 47.66
CA ALA A 2 35.77 13.51 46.40
C ALA A 2 34.88 12.42 45.79
N GLU A 3 33.61 12.72 45.67
CA GLU A 3 32.66 11.86 44.98
C GLU A 3 32.92 11.85 43.48
N LYS A 4 33.23 10.66 42.95
CA LYS A 4 33.34 10.42 41.50
C LYS A 4 31.93 10.33 40.93
N ASN A 5 31.52 11.37 40.22
CA ASN A 5 30.34 11.33 39.35
C ASN A 5 30.65 10.39 38.17
N ASN A 6 30.09 9.18 38.22
CA ASN A 6 30.05 8.25 37.08
C ASN A 6 28.95 8.72 36.11
N GLY A 7 29.33 9.59 35.18
CA GLY A 7 28.46 9.93 34.06
C GLY A 7 28.26 8.69 33.15
N VAL A 8 27.13 8.06 33.26
CA VAL A 8 26.66 7.08 32.28
C VAL A 8 26.35 7.84 30.99
N SER A 9 27.30 7.82 30.07
CA SER A 9 27.10 8.26 28.70
C SER A 9 26.10 7.27 28.05
N SER A 10 24.82 7.61 28.01
CA SER A 10 23.84 6.89 27.21
C SER A 10 24.09 7.25 25.73
N ASN A 11 25.01 6.57 25.08
CA ASN A 11 25.06 6.51 23.61
C ASN A 11 23.85 5.69 23.15
N THR A 12 22.67 6.24 23.20
CA THR A 12 21.52 5.79 22.41
C THR A 12 21.80 6.23 20.98
N THR A 13 22.50 5.39 20.21
CA THR A 13 22.49 5.53 18.75
C THR A 13 21.04 5.39 18.31
N ALA A 14 20.42 6.50 17.92
CA ALA A 14 19.09 6.47 17.33
C ALA A 14 19.13 5.50 16.15
N THR A 15 18.23 4.51 16.14
CA THR A 15 18.09 3.59 15.01
C THR A 15 17.70 4.40 13.78
N GLN A 16 18.47 4.26 12.70
CA GLN A 16 18.17 4.94 11.45
C GLN A 16 16.87 4.37 10.84
N PRO A 17 15.98 5.20 10.32
CA PRO A 17 14.80 4.72 9.61
C PRO A 17 15.24 4.05 8.30
N LEU A 18 14.79 2.82 8.05
CA LEU A 18 15.06 2.13 6.80
C LEU A 18 13.99 2.40 5.74
N TRP A 19 12.77 2.68 6.19
CA TRP A 19 11.60 2.84 5.35
C TRP A 19 10.82 4.10 5.72
N LEU A 20 10.36 4.83 4.69
CA LEU A 20 9.45 5.96 4.80
C LEU A 20 8.12 5.61 4.12
N LEU A 21 7.01 5.71 4.83
CA LEU A 21 5.68 5.74 4.23
C LEU A 21 5.25 7.20 4.07
N ALA A 22 5.12 7.63 2.81
CA ALA A 22 4.68 8.97 2.45
C ALA A 22 3.20 8.92 2.03
N GLU A 23 2.31 9.35 2.90
CA GLU A 23 0.89 9.56 2.59
C GLU A 23 0.73 10.95 1.95
N ILE A 24 0.92 11.01 0.62
CA ILE A 24 1.12 12.27 -0.10
C ILE A 24 -0.16 13.06 -0.35
N THR A 25 -1.33 12.45 -0.18
CA THR A 25 -2.63 13.10 -0.32
C THR A 25 -3.69 12.40 0.51
N TYR A 26 -4.69 13.15 0.95
CA TYR A 26 -5.92 12.61 1.52
C TYR A 26 -7.05 12.45 0.50
N GLN A 27 -6.88 12.97 -0.72
CA GLN A 27 -7.88 12.81 -1.77
C GLN A 27 -8.00 11.34 -2.18
N CYS A 28 -9.21 10.83 -2.24
CA CYS A 28 -9.49 9.47 -2.70
C CYS A 28 -10.87 9.41 -3.37
N PRO A 29 -11.00 8.77 -4.55
CA PRO A 29 -12.30 8.62 -5.19
C PRO A 29 -13.07 7.40 -4.67
N LEU A 30 -12.44 6.59 -3.79
CA LEU A 30 -13.02 5.42 -3.16
C LEU A 30 -13.51 5.77 -1.75
N GLN A 31 -14.50 4.99 -1.26
CA GLN A 31 -15.04 5.08 0.09
C GLN A 31 -15.02 3.68 0.73
N CYS A 32 -13.83 3.13 0.86
CA CYS A 32 -13.66 1.76 1.37
C CYS A 32 -14.13 1.65 2.82
N ALA A 33 -15.02 0.70 3.09
CA ALA A 33 -15.53 0.47 4.45
C ALA A 33 -14.43 0.10 5.45
N PHE A 34 -13.32 -0.48 4.98
CA PHE A 34 -12.16 -0.89 5.77
C PHE A 34 -11.03 0.17 5.79
N CYS A 35 -11.25 1.37 5.28
CA CYS A 35 -10.22 2.41 5.22
C CYS A 35 -9.80 2.82 6.64
N TYR A 36 -8.49 2.88 6.89
CA TYR A 36 -7.94 3.32 8.18
C TYR A 36 -7.77 4.84 8.28
N ASN A 37 -7.91 5.57 7.16
CA ASN A 37 -7.83 7.02 7.15
C ASN A 37 -8.92 7.64 8.06
N PRO A 38 -8.66 8.81 8.65
CA PRO A 38 -9.64 9.53 9.44
C PRO A 38 -10.97 9.72 8.70
N THR A 39 -12.09 9.67 9.41
CA THR A 39 -13.43 9.80 8.80
C THR A 39 -13.72 11.19 8.23
N ASP A 40 -12.89 12.16 8.54
CA ASP A 40 -12.97 13.55 8.10
C ASP A 40 -11.75 13.99 7.27
N PHE A 41 -11.05 13.02 6.65
CA PHE A 41 -9.79 13.26 5.94
C PHE A 41 -9.93 14.25 4.77
N ASP A 42 -11.11 14.35 4.17
CA ASP A 42 -11.43 15.32 3.12
C ASP A 42 -11.28 16.78 3.59
N LYS A 43 -11.44 17.05 4.89
CA LYS A 43 -11.20 18.37 5.49
C LYS A 43 -9.71 18.73 5.56
N HIS A 44 -8.83 17.76 5.45
CA HIS A 44 -7.39 17.95 5.56
C HIS A 44 -6.71 18.19 4.20
N THR A 45 -7.41 17.99 3.09
CA THR A 45 -6.87 18.18 1.73
C THR A 45 -6.36 19.60 1.44
N GLN A 46 -6.87 20.60 2.16
CA GLN A 46 -6.42 22.01 2.00
C GLN A 46 -5.05 22.28 2.62
N ASN A 47 -4.55 21.40 3.48
CA ASN A 47 -3.29 21.56 4.20
C ASN A 47 -2.24 20.53 3.75
N GLU A 48 -2.42 19.92 2.58
CA GLU A 48 -1.46 18.98 2.02
C GLU A 48 -0.15 19.69 1.67
N LEU A 49 0.97 19.00 1.86
CA LEU A 49 2.27 19.49 1.45
C LEU A 49 2.32 19.62 -0.08
N ASP A 50 2.89 20.72 -0.56
CA ASP A 50 3.20 20.89 -1.97
C ASP A 50 4.40 20.04 -2.42
N THR A 51 4.70 20.05 -3.70
CA THR A 51 5.77 19.26 -4.31
C THR A 51 7.13 19.59 -3.69
N GLU A 52 7.44 20.89 -3.52
CA GLU A 52 8.73 21.33 -2.96
C GLU A 52 8.91 20.83 -1.51
N SER A 53 7.87 20.92 -0.72
CA SER A 53 7.84 20.41 0.65
C SER A 53 8.04 18.90 0.72
N TRP A 54 7.39 18.12 -0.18
CA TRP A 54 7.61 16.69 -0.27
C TRP A 54 9.04 16.35 -0.67
N ILE A 55 9.61 17.03 -1.66
CA ILE A 55 11.02 16.86 -2.06
C ILE A 55 11.95 17.12 -0.86
N LYS A 56 11.69 18.15 -0.08
CA LYS A 56 12.45 18.43 1.15
C LYS A 56 12.33 17.29 2.19
N VAL A 57 11.12 16.75 2.39
CA VAL A 57 10.91 15.60 3.28
C VAL A 57 11.69 14.40 2.81
N LEU A 58 11.65 14.07 1.52
CA LEU A 58 12.40 12.95 0.93
C LEU A 58 13.91 13.09 1.17
N ARG A 59 14.48 14.28 0.92
CA ARG A 59 15.91 14.55 1.16
C ARG A 59 16.27 14.36 2.63
N GLN A 60 15.51 14.93 3.54
CA GLN A 60 15.73 14.80 4.99
C GLN A 60 15.64 13.34 5.46
N ALA A 61 14.63 12.60 5.00
CA ALA A 61 14.49 11.19 5.36
C ALA A 61 15.64 10.34 4.78
N ARG A 62 16.13 10.67 3.58
CA ARG A 62 17.29 10.00 2.99
C ARG A 62 18.55 10.27 3.78
N ASP A 63 18.79 11.51 4.21
CA ASP A 63 19.92 11.89 5.06
C ASP A 63 19.89 11.15 6.41
N LEU A 64 18.71 10.83 6.92
CA LEU A 64 18.51 10.01 8.13
C LEU A 64 18.73 8.50 7.89
N GLY A 65 18.85 8.05 6.64
CA GLY A 65 19.14 6.66 6.28
C GLY A 65 18.00 5.90 5.62
N ALA A 66 16.82 6.51 5.40
CA ALA A 66 15.71 5.84 4.72
C ALA A 66 16.09 5.45 3.29
N ALA A 67 16.01 4.16 2.97
CA ALA A 67 16.38 3.60 1.67
C ALA A 67 15.15 3.10 0.87
N GLN A 68 14.03 2.89 1.53
CA GLN A 68 12.78 2.45 0.91
C GLN A 68 11.70 3.50 1.10
N LEU A 69 10.88 3.70 0.07
CA LEU A 69 9.79 4.66 0.04
C LEU A 69 8.49 3.98 -0.38
N GLY A 70 7.48 3.99 0.50
CA GLY A 70 6.10 3.70 0.13
C GLY A 70 5.37 5.01 -0.17
N ILE A 71 4.84 5.16 -1.38
CA ILE A 71 4.02 6.31 -1.79
C ILE A 71 2.57 5.89 -1.71
N SER A 72 1.83 6.49 -0.78
CA SER A 72 0.46 6.13 -0.42
C SER A 72 -0.38 7.38 -0.11
N GLY A 73 -1.46 7.19 0.64
CA GLY A 73 -2.36 8.25 1.12
C GLY A 73 -3.82 7.84 1.00
N GLY A 74 -4.65 8.72 0.47
CA GLY A 74 -5.95 8.36 -0.11
C GLY A 74 -5.70 7.59 -1.41
N GLU A 75 -5.69 8.30 -2.55
CA GLU A 75 -5.24 7.72 -3.81
C GLU A 75 -4.10 8.59 -4.39
N PRO A 76 -2.85 8.14 -4.32
CA PRO A 76 -1.70 8.96 -4.71
C PRO A 76 -1.74 9.41 -6.18
N LEU A 77 -2.38 8.64 -7.06
CA LEU A 77 -2.55 9.00 -8.47
C LEU A 77 -3.49 10.18 -8.70
N LEU A 78 -4.18 10.70 -7.70
CA LEU A 78 -4.93 11.95 -7.84
C LEU A 78 -4.03 13.19 -7.79
N ARG A 79 -2.81 13.06 -7.26
CA ARG A 79 -1.83 14.15 -7.34
C ARG A 79 -1.34 14.32 -8.79
N LYS A 80 -1.21 15.57 -9.21
CA LYS A 80 -0.74 15.91 -10.56
C LYS A 80 0.78 15.91 -10.69
N ASP A 81 1.46 15.95 -9.56
CA ASP A 81 2.92 16.06 -9.41
C ASP A 81 3.58 14.77 -8.93
N ILE A 82 2.85 13.64 -8.89
CA ILE A 82 3.39 12.38 -8.38
C ILE A 82 4.58 11.88 -9.20
N GLU A 83 4.57 12.09 -10.50
CA GLU A 83 5.67 11.72 -11.39
C GLU A 83 6.96 12.51 -11.05
N GLU A 84 6.84 13.77 -10.65
CA GLU A 84 7.96 14.59 -10.19
C GLU A 84 8.50 14.08 -8.83
N ILE A 85 7.61 13.77 -7.89
CA ILE A 85 7.96 13.19 -6.59
C ILE A 85 8.69 11.86 -6.75
N VAL A 86 8.22 10.98 -7.66
CA VAL A 86 8.87 9.70 -7.98
C VAL A 86 10.25 9.91 -8.58
N THR A 87 10.38 10.85 -9.52
CA THR A 87 11.66 11.16 -10.17
C THR A 87 12.69 11.64 -9.16
N GLU A 88 12.30 12.52 -8.24
CA GLU A 88 13.20 12.98 -7.18
C GLU A 88 13.57 11.83 -6.22
N ALA A 89 12.61 11.00 -5.81
CA ALA A 89 12.88 9.85 -4.97
C ALA A 89 13.91 8.89 -5.61
N SER A 90 13.74 8.61 -6.91
CA SER A 90 14.69 7.80 -7.68
C SER A 90 16.07 8.44 -7.73
N SER A 91 16.17 9.76 -7.97
CA SER A 91 17.44 10.50 -7.99
C SER A 91 18.19 10.45 -6.65
N LEU A 92 17.45 10.39 -5.55
CA LEU A 92 17.96 10.25 -4.19
C LEU A 92 18.35 8.79 -3.84
N GLY A 93 18.12 7.82 -4.73
CA GLY A 93 18.44 6.42 -4.54
C GLY A 93 17.48 5.68 -3.61
N TYR A 94 16.21 6.08 -3.56
CA TYR A 94 15.17 5.28 -2.93
C TYR A 94 14.79 4.09 -3.80
N TYR A 95 14.48 2.97 -3.17
CA TYR A 95 13.67 1.92 -3.75
C TYR A 95 12.20 2.24 -3.47
N SER A 96 11.44 2.56 -4.50
CA SER A 96 10.10 3.15 -4.38
C SER A 96 8.98 2.17 -4.72
N ASN A 97 7.90 2.21 -3.92
CA ASN A 97 6.67 1.44 -4.08
C ASN A 97 5.48 2.39 -4.19
N LEU A 98 4.72 2.30 -5.27
CA LEU A 98 3.44 2.98 -5.40
C LEU A 98 2.30 2.09 -4.89
N ILE A 99 1.65 2.50 -3.79
CA ILE A 99 0.51 1.81 -3.18
C ILE A 99 -0.77 2.50 -3.67
N THR A 100 -1.53 1.82 -4.53
CA THR A 100 -2.64 2.46 -5.25
C THR A 100 -3.85 1.53 -5.42
N SER A 101 -5.03 2.10 -5.51
CA SER A 101 -6.23 1.42 -5.99
C SER A 101 -6.27 1.30 -7.52
N GLY A 102 -5.38 2.03 -8.20
CA GLY A 102 -5.34 2.16 -9.65
C GLY A 102 -6.24 3.27 -10.21
N ALA A 103 -7.05 3.92 -9.39
CA ALA A 103 -7.88 5.03 -9.87
C ALA A 103 -7.01 6.20 -10.35
N GLY A 104 -7.19 6.60 -11.60
CA GLY A 104 -6.35 7.63 -12.24
C GLY A 104 -5.16 7.08 -13.03
N MET A 105 -4.89 5.76 -12.99
CA MET A 105 -3.87 5.14 -13.81
C MET A 105 -4.33 5.06 -15.28
N ASN A 106 -3.41 5.33 -16.18
CA ASN A 106 -3.54 5.11 -17.62
C ASN A 106 -2.16 4.83 -18.22
N GLU A 107 -2.10 4.48 -19.50
CA GLU A 107 -0.86 4.12 -20.17
C GLU A 107 0.21 5.21 -20.11
N LYS A 108 -0.17 6.45 -20.39
CA LYS A 108 0.75 7.59 -20.34
C LYS A 108 1.35 7.77 -18.94
N ARG A 109 0.53 7.59 -17.89
CA ARG A 109 0.94 7.78 -16.51
C ARG A 109 1.89 6.69 -16.03
N ILE A 110 1.54 5.42 -16.33
CA ILE A 110 2.40 4.31 -15.92
C ILE A 110 3.74 4.33 -16.64
N ASP A 111 3.78 4.80 -17.90
CA ASP A 111 5.02 5.02 -18.65
C ASP A 111 5.84 6.14 -18.02
N ALA A 112 5.23 7.29 -17.69
CA ALA A 112 5.92 8.40 -17.04
C ALA A 112 6.46 8.03 -15.64
N LEU A 113 5.73 7.23 -14.87
CA LEU A 113 6.22 6.70 -13.58
C LEU A 113 7.42 5.77 -13.77
N LYS A 114 7.42 4.96 -14.83
CA LYS A 114 8.54 4.08 -15.16
C LYS A 114 9.78 4.87 -15.58
N ASP A 115 9.60 5.85 -16.44
CA ASP A 115 10.67 6.75 -16.90
C ASP A 115 11.23 7.56 -15.73
N GLY A 116 10.38 7.93 -14.74
CA GLY A 116 10.76 8.58 -13.49
C GLY A 116 11.48 7.68 -12.50
N GLY A 117 11.56 6.37 -12.76
CA GLY A 117 12.31 5.42 -11.96
C GLY A 117 11.53 4.77 -10.81
N LEU A 118 10.20 4.67 -10.91
CA LEU A 118 9.39 3.88 -9.98
C LEU A 118 9.79 2.40 -10.05
N ASP A 119 10.07 1.77 -8.90
CA ASP A 119 10.59 0.41 -8.85
C ASP A 119 9.50 -0.66 -8.90
N HIS A 120 8.41 -0.52 -8.13
CA HIS A 120 7.30 -1.47 -8.17
C HIS A 120 5.95 -0.84 -7.81
N ILE A 121 4.88 -1.59 -8.07
CA ILE A 121 3.50 -1.14 -7.84
C ILE A 121 2.77 -2.17 -6.98
N GLN A 122 2.17 -1.67 -5.91
CA GLN A 122 1.25 -2.42 -5.06
C GLN A 122 -0.18 -2.03 -5.41
N LEU A 123 -0.87 -2.95 -6.09
CA LEU A 123 -2.25 -2.75 -6.53
C LEU A 123 -3.22 -3.33 -5.50
N SER A 124 -4.13 -2.51 -5.02
CA SER A 124 -5.18 -2.94 -4.08
C SER A 124 -6.34 -3.60 -4.82
N MET A 125 -6.63 -4.87 -4.51
CA MET A 125 -7.75 -5.64 -5.05
C MET A 125 -8.29 -6.58 -3.97
N HIS A 126 -9.59 -6.47 -3.63
CA HIS A 126 -10.07 -6.99 -2.35
C HIS A 126 -10.97 -8.21 -2.46
N ASP A 127 -11.40 -8.60 -3.66
CA ASP A 127 -12.17 -9.82 -3.90
C ASP A 127 -12.05 -10.27 -5.36
N ILE A 128 -12.42 -11.52 -5.59
CA ILE A 128 -12.48 -12.14 -6.93
C ILE A 128 -13.75 -11.76 -7.70
N THR A 129 -14.78 -11.31 -6.98
CA THR A 129 -16.07 -10.93 -7.57
C THR A 129 -16.17 -9.42 -7.74
N GLU A 130 -16.79 -8.99 -8.85
CA GLU A 130 -17.09 -7.59 -9.09
C GLU A 130 -18.03 -7.04 -8.01
N GLU A 131 -18.98 -7.85 -7.55
CA GLU A 131 -19.99 -7.47 -6.55
C GLU A 131 -19.34 -7.09 -5.22
N ILE A 132 -18.56 -7.98 -4.62
CA ILE A 132 -17.94 -7.75 -3.29
C ILE A 132 -16.87 -6.67 -3.39
N ASN A 133 -16.01 -6.71 -4.42
CA ASN A 133 -14.98 -5.68 -4.57
C ASN A 133 -15.59 -4.28 -4.72
N ASN A 134 -16.65 -4.13 -5.51
CA ASN A 134 -17.30 -2.84 -5.70
C ASN A 134 -18.11 -2.41 -4.48
N PHE A 135 -18.75 -3.36 -3.78
CA PHE A 135 -19.49 -3.09 -2.53
C PHE A 135 -18.54 -2.56 -1.45
N ILE A 136 -17.44 -3.25 -1.19
CA ILE A 136 -16.53 -2.90 -0.06
C ILE A 136 -15.75 -1.61 -0.31
N THR A 137 -15.51 -1.25 -1.58
CA THR A 137 -14.83 -0.01 -1.97
C THR A 137 -15.78 1.12 -2.32
N ASN A 138 -17.08 0.84 -2.35
CA ASN A 138 -18.15 1.74 -2.80
C ASN A 138 -17.87 2.38 -4.19
N THR A 139 -17.26 1.59 -5.10
CA THR A 139 -16.90 2.05 -6.45
C THR A 139 -16.95 0.91 -7.46
N LYS A 140 -17.20 1.24 -8.74
CA LYS A 140 -17.19 0.26 -9.84
C LYS A 140 -15.81 0.13 -10.46
N THR A 141 -14.84 -0.34 -9.68
CA THR A 141 -13.42 -0.36 -10.09
C THR A 141 -12.86 -1.76 -10.41
N PHE A 142 -13.61 -2.83 -10.20
CA PHE A 142 -13.10 -4.20 -10.38
C PHE A 142 -12.46 -4.45 -11.75
N LYS A 143 -13.20 -4.17 -12.84
CA LYS A 143 -12.69 -4.35 -14.21
C LYS A 143 -11.51 -3.43 -14.56
N LEU A 144 -11.53 -2.21 -13.98
CA LEU A 144 -10.40 -1.28 -14.13
C LEU A 144 -9.14 -1.87 -13.50
N LYS A 145 -9.24 -2.41 -12.28
CA LYS A 145 -8.10 -3.00 -11.56
C LYS A 145 -7.49 -4.19 -12.32
N GLN A 146 -8.32 -5.04 -12.94
CA GLN A 146 -7.83 -6.13 -13.79
C GLN A 146 -7.04 -5.62 -15.00
N LYS A 147 -7.52 -4.55 -15.67
CA LYS A 147 -6.79 -3.91 -16.77
C LYS A 147 -5.47 -3.30 -16.29
N ILE A 148 -5.47 -2.68 -15.13
CA ILE A 148 -4.26 -2.07 -14.55
C ILE A 148 -3.24 -3.15 -14.17
N ALA A 149 -3.67 -4.28 -13.61
CA ALA A 149 -2.79 -5.41 -13.34
C ALA A 149 -2.07 -5.88 -14.61
N ALA A 150 -2.81 -6.03 -15.73
CA ALA A 150 -2.21 -6.33 -17.03
C ALA A 150 -1.21 -5.25 -17.47
N MET A 151 -1.59 -3.96 -17.38
CA MET A 151 -0.71 -2.85 -17.75
C MET A 151 0.59 -2.82 -16.92
N ILE A 152 0.52 -3.16 -15.63
CA ILE A 152 1.69 -3.25 -14.72
C ILE A 152 2.64 -4.35 -15.23
N LYS A 153 2.09 -5.53 -15.51
CA LYS A 153 2.89 -6.68 -15.97
C LYS A 153 3.47 -6.47 -17.38
N ASP A 154 2.69 -5.89 -18.30
CA ASP A 154 3.16 -5.60 -19.68
C ASP A 154 4.37 -4.67 -19.69
N ARG A 155 4.52 -3.81 -18.67
CA ARG A 155 5.67 -2.90 -18.52
C ARG A 155 6.80 -3.49 -17.68
N GLY A 156 6.67 -4.75 -17.27
CA GLY A 156 7.71 -5.46 -16.52
C GLY A 156 7.94 -4.91 -15.09
N TYR A 157 6.92 -4.30 -14.49
CA TYR A 157 6.99 -3.98 -13.08
C TYR A 157 6.85 -5.22 -12.21
N PRO A 158 7.62 -5.35 -11.12
CA PRO A 158 7.21 -6.19 -10.01
C PRO A 158 5.85 -5.72 -9.49
N MET A 159 4.91 -6.65 -9.32
CA MET A 159 3.56 -6.35 -8.85
C MET A 159 3.29 -7.03 -7.52
N VAL A 160 2.92 -6.23 -6.53
CA VAL A 160 2.32 -6.71 -5.28
C VAL A 160 0.81 -6.57 -5.39
N LEU A 161 0.07 -7.65 -5.18
CA LEU A 161 -1.37 -7.57 -5.02
C LEU A 161 -1.70 -7.44 -3.53
N ASN A 162 -2.31 -6.32 -3.11
CA ASN A 162 -2.72 -6.10 -1.73
C ASN A 162 -4.21 -6.42 -1.55
N VAL A 163 -4.51 -7.27 -0.58
CA VAL A 163 -5.86 -7.67 -0.22
C VAL A 163 -6.08 -7.45 1.27
N VAL A 164 -6.93 -6.48 1.62
CA VAL A 164 -7.36 -6.29 3.00
C VAL A 164 -8.42 -7.33 3.34
N LEU A 165 -8.11 -8.21 4.29
CA LEU A 165 -9.00 -9.29 4.71
C LEU A 165 -10.04 -8.79 5.71
N HIS A 166 -11.29 -9.14 5.45
CA HIS A 166 -12.44 -8.83 6.29
C HIS A 166 -13.51 -9.93 6.15
N ARG A 167 -14.57 -9.87 6.95
CA ARG A 167 -15.63 -10.89 6.99
C ARG A 167 -16.22 -11.25 5.63
N TYR A 168 -16.27 -10.31 4.68
CA TYR A 168 -16.94 -10.51 3.39
C TYR A 168 -16.08 -11.21 2.35
N ASN A 169 -14.73 -11.19 2.48
CA ASN A 169 -13.82 -11.77 1.49
C ASN A 169 -12.93 -12.90 2.03
N ILE A 170 -12.78 -13.02 3.34
CA ILE A 170 -11.86 -14.00 3.93
C ILE A 170 -12.21 -15.45 3.58
N ASP A 171 -13.48 -15.75 3.34
CA ASP A 171 -13.92 -17.09 2.92
C ASP A 171 -13.56 -17.40 1.46
N HIS A 172 -13.20 -16.37 0.66
CA HIS A 172 -12.72 -16.50 -0.72
C HIS A 172 -11.19 -16.58 -0.81
N ILE A 173 -10.50 -16.85 0.31
CA ILE A 173 -9.04 -16.77 0.38
C ILE A 173 -8.34 -17.63 -0.67
N LYS A 174 -8.85 -18.83 -0.95
CA LYS A 174 -8.29 -19.72 -1.97
C LYS A 174 -8.35 -19.09 -3.36
N GLU A 175 -9.52 -18.63 -3.75
CA GLU A 175 -9.77 -18.02 -5.06
C GLU A 175 -9.03 -16.69 -5.21
N ILE A 176 -8.86 -15.94 -4.12
CA ILE A 176 -8.05 -14.70 -4.09
C ILE A 176 -6.57 -15.03 -4.37
N LEU A 177 -6.03 -16.07 -3.76
CA LEU A 177 -4.66 -16.53 -4.02
C LEU A 177 -4.48 -17.01 -5.47
N GLU A 178 -5.45 -17.78 -6.00
CA GLU A 178 -5.45 -18.23 -7.38
C GLU A 178 -5.60 -17.07 -8.39
N MET A 179 -6.38 -16.05 -8.05
CA MET A 179 -6.47 -14.82 -8.85
C MET A 179 -5.13 -14.08 -8.88
N ALA A 180 -4.44 -13.94 -7.75
CA ALA A 180 -3.13 -13.31 -7.70
C ALA A 180 -2.10 -14.04 -8.57
N GLU A 181 -2.08 -15.39 -8.52
CA GLU A 181 -1.27 -16.22 -9.40
C GLU A 181 -1.63 -16.00 -10.88
N GLY A 182 -2.94 -15.98 -11.20
CA GLY A 182 -3.43 -15.77 -12.56
C GLY A 182 -3.16 -14.39 -13.14
N LEU A 183 -3.09 -13.36 -12.31
CA LEU A 183 -2.70 -12.00 -12.69
C LEU A 183 -1.17 -11.84 -12.82
N GLY A 184 -0.39 -12.86 -12.48
CA GLY A 184 1.07 -12.81 -12.51
C GLY A 184 1.68 -11.92 -11.43
N ALA A 185 1.03 -11.82 -10.28
CA ALA A 185 1.59 -11.10 -9.14
C ALA A 185 2.90 -11.76 -8.67
N ASP A 186 3.91 -10.95 -8.39
CA ASP A 186 5.17 -11.42 -7.85
C ASP A 186 5.06 -11.64 -6.33
N TYR A 187 4.20 -10.86 -5.69
CA TYR A 187 3.88 -10.96 -4.25
C TYR A 187 2.39 -10.76 -4.03
N ILE A 188 1.85 -11.39 -2.98
CA ILE A 188 0.55 -11.08 -2.44
C ILE A 188 0.67 -10.69 -0.97
N GLU A 189 0.12 -9.54 -0.63
CA GLU A 189 -0.02 -9.09 0.75
C GLU A 189 -1.46 -9.34 1.22
N LEU A 190 -1.63 -10.25 2.17
CA LEU A 190 -2.88 -10.53 2.85
C LEU A 190 -2.90 -9.72 4.16
N ALA A 191 -3.41 -8.51 4.10
CA ALA A 191 -3.41 -7.58 5.22
C ALA A 191 -4.63 -7.77 6.11
N ASN A 192 -4.43 -7.90 7.41
CA ASN A 192 -5.54 -7.83 8.35
C ASN A 192 -6.10 -6.40 8.41
N THR A 193 -7.43 -6.27 8.47
CA THR A 193 -8.06 -4.96 8.66
C THR A 193 -7.55 -4.29 9.93
N GLN A 194 -7.03 -3.08 9.79
CA GLN A 194 -6.62 -2.23 10.91
C GLN A 194 -7.79 -1.34 11.32
N TYR A 195 -8.25 -1.47 12.55
CA TYR A 195 -9.46 -0.79 13.01
C TYR A 195 -9.19 0.63 13.52
N TYR A 196 -8.93 1.53 12.55
CA TYR A 196 -8.86 2.99 12.72
C TYR A 196 -9.80 3.65 11.70
N GLY A 197 -10.13 4.92 11.88
CA GLY A 197 -10.96 5.66 10.94
C GLY A 197 -12.27 4.95 10.57
N TRP A 198 -12.54 4.82 9.29
CA TRP A 198 -13.75 4.15 8.80
C TRP A 198 -13.84 2.68 9.17
N SER A 199 -12.71 1.97 9.19
CA SER A 199 -12.70 0.56 9.58
C SER A 199 -13.09 0.36 11.06
N LEU A 200 -12.78 1.32 11.93
CA LEU A 200 -13.23 1.29 13.32
C LEU A 200 -14.74 1.50 13.44
N VAL A 201 -15.29 2.45 12.67
CA VAL A 201 -16.74 2.69 12.61
C VAL A 201 -17.51 1.46 12.12
N ASN A 202 -16.93 0.73 11.15
CA ASN A 202 -17.55 -0.46 10.54
C ASN A 202 -17.06 -1.79 11.16
N ARG A 203 -16.37 -1.75 12.30
CA ARG A 203 -15.66 -2.90 12.88
C ARG A 203 -16.55 -4.14 13.02
N ASP A 204 -17.75 -3.99 13.57
CA ASP A 204 -18.65 -5.12 13.85
C ASP A 204 -19.09 -5.84 12.58
N GLN A 205 -19.13 -5.14 11.45
CA GLN A 205 -19.46 -5.70 10.15
C GLN A 205 -18.23 -6.32 9.46
N LEU A 206 -17.05 -5.75 9.68
CA LEU A 206 -15.82 -6.15 9.00
C LEU A 206 -15.05 -7.25 9.70
N MET A 207 -15.16 -7.38 11.02
CA MET A 207 -14.37 -8.32 11.80
C MET A 207 -14.70 -9.77 11.44
N PRO A 208 -13.73 -10.56 10.95
CA PRO A 208 -13.92 -11.98 10.70
C PRO A 208 -14.16 -12.77 11.99
N LYS A 209 -14.81 -13.90 11.88
CA LYS A 209 -14.89 -14.87 12.99
C LYS A 209 -13.56 -15.60 13.12
N LYS A 210 -13.28 -16.10 14.33
CA LYS A 210 -12.05 -16.87 14.61
C LYS A 210 -11.89 -18.06 13.66
N GLU A 211 -12.98 -18.78 13.39
CA GLU A 211 -12.98 -19.95 12.51
C GLU A 211 -12.59 -19.57 11.07
N GLN A 212 -13.06 -18.41 10.56
CA GLN A 212 -12.69 -17.91 9.24
C GLN A 212 -11.19 -17.58 9.19
N VAL A 213 -10.64 -16.96 10.23
CA VAL A 213 -9.19 -16.63 10.29
C VAL A 213 -8.35 -17.89 10.29
N LEU A 214 -8.69 -18.89 11.13
CA LEU A 214 -7.96 -20.16 11.18
C LEU A 214 -8.06 -20.95 9.87
N HIS A 215 -9.21 -20.90 9.21
CA HIS A 215 -9.37 -21.50 7.89
C HIS A 215 -8.50 -20.81 6.85
N ALA A 216 -8.53 -19.48 6.80
CA ALA A 216 -7.72 -18.69 5.87
C ALA A 216 -6.22 -18.91 6.07
N GLU A 217 -5.75 -18.99 7.31
CA GLU A 217 -4.36 -19.30 7.64
C GLU A 217 -3.96 -20.68 7.08
N LYS A 218 -4.79 -21.70 7.30
CA LYS A 218 -4.55 -23.04 6.78
C LYS A 218 -4.44 -23.03 5.24
N VAL A 219 -5.42 -22.47 4.56
CA VAL A 219 -5.45 -22.40 3.08
C VAL A 219 -4.25 -21.64 2.54
N THR A 220 -3.88 -20.53 3.18
CA THR A 220 -2.70 -19.71 2.79
C THR A 220 -1.41 -20.53 2.92
N ASN A 221 -1.24 -21.30 3.99
CA ASN A 221 -0.06 -22.14 4.18
C ASN A 221 0.01 -23.27 3.15
N GLU A 222 -1.10 -23.96 2.86
CA GLU A 222 -1.19 -24.98 1.81
C GLU A 222 -0.86 -24.37 0.42
N PHE A 223 -1.36 -23.19 0.14
CA PHE A 223 -1.05 -22.47 -1.10
C PHE A 223 0.43 -22.10 -1.19
N ARG A 224 1.03 -21.60 -0.10
CA ARG A 224 2.46 -21.25 -0.03
C ARG A 224 3.37 -22.46 -0.31
N GLU A 225 3.03 -23.61 0.23
CA GLU A 225 3.74 -24.88 -0.06
C GLU A 225 3.63 -25.25 -1.55
N ARG A 226 2.44 -25.11 -2.13
CA ARG A 226 2.18 -25.42 -3.56
C ARG A 226 2.90 -24.49 -4.50
N ILE A 227 2.84 -23.18 -4.24
CA ILE A 227 3.36 -22.16 -5.18
C ILE A 227 4.88 -22.06 -5.14
N GLY A 228 5.52 -22.38 -4.01
CA GLY A 228 6.96 -22.33 -3.84
C GLY A 228 7.53 -20.94 -4.07
N ASN A 229 8.51 -20.83 -4.98
CA ASN A 229 9.20 -19.57 -5.28
C ASN A 229 8.57 -18.78 -6.44
N LYS A 230 7.44 -19.20 -7.01
CA LYS A 230 6.79 -18.51 -8.14
C LYS A 230 6.14 -17.18 -7.72
N MET A 231 5.63 -17.11 -6.48
CA MET A 231 5.04 -15.93 -5.87
C MET A 231 5.35 -15.95 -4.38
N LYS A 232 5.54 -14.79 -3.77
CA LYS A 232 5.81 -14.66 -2.32
C LYS A 232 4.67 -13.97 -1.59
#